data_2d66b9e81d5c007e3740590c98b9e524
#
_entry.id   2d66b9e81d5c007e3740590c98b9e524
#
_cell.length_a   1.000
_cell.length_b   1.000
_cell.length_c   1.000
_cell.angle_alpha   90.00
_cell.angle_beta   90.00
_cell.angle_gamma   90.00
#
_symmetry.space_group_name_H-M   'P 1'
#
loop_
_entity.id
_entity.type
_entity.pdbx_description
1 polymer ?
#
loop_
_entity_poly.entity_id
_entity_poly.type
_entity_poly.pdbx_seq_one_letter_code
_entity_poly.pdbx_strand_id
1 'polypeptide(L)'
;MNDSSGDAIRPAPRVRRTFEEVALQLRAMFTEGHLNPGDRLPPERELSQQLGVSRSALREALRTLEISGVIELRKGRNGGAFITQGNLEAVTANFRDLLTFGNLKFEELAEARTWLAEIVVRVACERATDEDLDALEVNVLEAERMLAEGRHAEKIDLNIEFHNLLARATRNPVLAMNVRTMSDVMHGFADRYDERTDFGLPERRRLIAALRARDSERATRELLDVMSRWHRYIYTMLLAAPPREIGLKAARA
;
A
#
# COMPACT_ATOMS: atom_id res chain seq x y z
N MET A 1 36.80 -4.32 36.71
CA MET A 1 37.47 -4.26 35.41
C MET A 1 36.85 -5.37 34.59
N ASN A 2 35.82 -5.06 33.85
CA ASN A 2 35.23 -5.95 32.86
C ASN A 2 35.06 -5.12 31.59
N ASP A 3 36.00 -5.42 30.68
CA ASP A 3 36.09 -4.82 29.34
C ASP A 3 35.05 -5.46 28.45
N SER A 4 33.93 -4.77 28.20
CA SER A 4 32.93 -5.14 27.22
C SER A 4 33.26 -4.38 25.94
N SER A 5 34.29 -4.83 25.25
CA SER A 5 34.61 -4.36 23.89
C SER A 5 33.42 -4.61 22.96
N GLY A 6 32.78 -3.55 22.57
CA GLY A 6 31.73 -3.57 21.56
C GLY A 6 32.20 -4.28 20.30
N ASP A 7 31.46 -5.28 19.92
CA ASP A 7 31.65 -6.00 18.65
C ASP A 7 31.34 -5.01 17.52
N ALA A 8 32.39 -4.32 17.07
CA ALA A 8 32.31 -3.38 15.97
C ALA A 8 31.85 -4.16 14.73
N ILE A 9 30.70 -3.77 14.18
CA ILE A 9 30.17 -4.32 12.92
C ILE A 9 31.27 -4.30 11.88
N ARG A 10 31.82 -5.49 11.57
CA ARG A 10 32.87 -5.63 10.58
C ARG A 10 32.36 -5.18 9.21
N PRO A 11 33.17 -4.45 8.43
CA PRO A 11 32.78 -4.05 7.07
C PRO A 11 32.46 -5.28 6.24
N ALA A 12 31.37 -5.22 5.50
CA ALA A 12 30.86 -6.32 4.70
C ALA A 12 31.91 -6.81 3.66
N PRO A 13 32.00 -8.11 3.43
CA PRO A 13 32.98 -8.69 2.49
C PRO A 13 32.70 -8.20 1.04
N ARG A 14 33.76 -8.20 0.23
CA ARG A 14 33.79 -7.73 -1.18
C ARG A 14 32.64 -8.27 -2.06
N VAL A 15 32.12 -9.46 -1.76
CA VAL A 15 30.98 -10.10 -2.44
C VAL A 15 29.69 -9.27 -2.30
N ARG A 16 29.48 -8.57 -1.18
CA ARG A 16 28.30 -7.76 -0.92
C ARG A 16 28.23 -6.51 -1.80
N ARG A 17 29.39 -5.90 -2.06
CA ARG A 17 29.48 -4.76 -3.00
C ARG A 17 29.10 -5.16 -4.42
N THR A 18 29.50 -6.36 -4.85
CA THR A 18 29.23 -6.86 -6.20
C THR A 18 27.74 -7.05 -6.47
N PHE A 19 26.95 -7.55 -5.51
CA PHE A 19 25.52 -7.71 -5.75
C PHE A 19 24.75 -6.37 -5.72
N GLU A 20 25.20 -5.43 -4.89
CA GLU A 20 24.64 -4.07 -4.88
C GLU A 20 24.89 -3.35 -6.21
N GLU A 21 26.09 -3.48 -6.77
CA GLU A 21 26.43 -2.95 -8.09
C GLU A 21 25.58 -3.55 -9.20
N VAL A 22 25.33 -4.87 -9.18
CA VAL A 22 24.44 -5.57 -10.12
C VAL A 22 23.00 -5.07 -9.98
N ALA A 23 22.50 -4.91 -8.76
CA ALA A 23 21.15 -4.38 -8.53
C ALA A 23 21.01 -2.94 -9.05
N LEU A 24 22.01 -2.11 -8.83
CA LEU A 24 22.04 -0.74 -9.37
C LEU A 24 22.08 -0.72 -10.90
N GLN A 25 22.88 -1.58 -11.52
CA GLN A 25 22.99 -1.69 -12.97
C GLN A 25 21.66 -2.13 -13.59
N LEU A 26 20.98 -3.13 -13.03
CA LEU A 26 19.66 -3.56 -13.50
C LEU A 26 18.60 -2.45 -13.34
N ARG A 27 18.67 -1.68 -12.25
CA ARG A 27 17.80 -0.50 -12.07
C ARG A 27 18.09 0.59 -13.11
N ALA A 28 19.35 0.85 -13.42
CA ALA A 28 19.73 1.82 -14.46
C ALA A 28 19.16 1.40 -15.82
N MET A 29 19.31 0.14 -16.22
CA MET A 29 18.75 -0.39 -17.47
C MET A 29 17.23 -0.23 -17.55
N PHE A 30 16.51 -0.36 -16.43
CA PHE A 30 15.09 -0.09 -16.36
C PHE A 30 14.80 1.42 -16.53
N THR A 31 15.53 2.28 -15.84
CA THR A 31 15.34 3.74 -15.90
C THR A 31 15.65 4.29 -17.30
N GLU A 32 16.61 3.69 -17.98
CA GLU A 32 17.03 4.04 -19.36
C GLU A 32 16.10 3.45 -20.43
N GLY A 33 15.08 2.67 -20.04
CA GLY A 33 14.12 2.09 -20.96
C GLY A 33 14.61 0.86 -21.73
N HIS A 34 15.75 0.28 -21.32
CA HIS A 34 16.26 -0.97 -21.89
C HIS A 34 15.51 -2.21 -21.37
N LEU A 35 14.83 -2.08 -20.24
CA LEU A 35 13.95 -3.07 -19.63
C LEU A 35 12.60 -2.43 -19.32
N ASN A 36 11.52 -3.08 -19.69
CA ASN A 36 10.16 -2.60 -19.48
C ASN A 36 9.40 -3.49 -18.49
N PRO A 37 8.36 -2.97 -17.84
CA PRO A 37 7.46 -3.79 -17.04
C PRO A 37 6.89 -4.95 -17.87
N GLY A 38 6.96 -6.16 -17.31
CA GLY A 38 6.56 -7.40 -17.97
C GLY A 38 7.70 -8.14 -18.69
N ASP A 39 8.83 -7.49 -18.94
CA ASP A 39 9.98 -8.13 -19.56
C ASP A 39 10.53 -9.23 -18.67
N ARG A 40 10.88 -10.34 -19.29
CA ARG A 40 11.58 -11.45 -18.64
C ARG A 40 13.08 -11.24 -18.74
N LEU A 41 13.77 -11.26 -17.62
CA LEU A 41 15.22 -11.23 -17.61
C LEU A 41 15.79 -12.55 -18.21
N PRO A 42 16.98 -12.50 -18.84
CA PRO A 42 17.69 -13.70 -19.28
C PRO A 42 17.86 -14.71 -18.15
N PRO A 43 17.97 -16.01 -18.46
CA PRO A 43 18.26 -17.02 -17.45
C PRO A 43 19.49 -16.66 -16.60
N GLU A 44 19.49 -16.98 -15.29
CA GLU A 44 20.57 -16.60 -14.34
C GLU A 44 21.97 -16.92 -14.89
N ARG A 45 22.14 -18.04 -15.62
CA ARG A 45 23.43 -18.44 -16.18
C ARG A 45 23.91 -17.44 -17.24
N GLU A 46 23.00 -17.03 -18.11
CA GLU A 46 23.28 -16.09 -19.20
C GLU A 46 23.49 -14.69 -18.66
N LEU A 47 22.58 -14.22 -17.80
CA LEU A 47 22.64 -12.89 -17.20
C LEU A 47 23.91 -12.70 -16.36
N SER A 48 24.37 -13.74 -15.62
CA SER A 48 25.61 -13.68 -14.86
C SER A 48 26.84 -13.55 -15.76
N GLN A 49 26.83 -14.19 -16.94
CA GLN A 49 27.89 -14.04 -17.94
C GLN A 49 27.89 -12.64 -18.58
N GLN A 50 26.71 -12.13 -18.96
CA GLN A 50 26.58 -10.80 -19.55
C GLN A 50 27.06 -9.70 -18.59
N LEU A 51 26.75 -9.82 -17.29
CA LEU A 51 27.15 -8.85 -16.28
C LEU A 51 28.55 -9.10 -15.70
N GLY A 52 29.22 -10.19 -16.09
CA GLY A 52 30.57 -10.50 -15.61
C GLY A 52 30.65 -10.82 -14.12
N VAL A 53 29.59 -11.37 -13.51
CA VAL A 53 29.48 -11.65 -12.08
C VAL A 53 29.27 -13.14 -11.78
N SER A 54 29.49 -13.52 -10.54
CA SER A 54 29.17 -14.89 -10.11
C SER A 54 27.65 -15.11 -10.04
N ARG A 55 27.21 -16.35 -10.27
CA ARG A 55 25.79 -16.71 -10.14
C ARG A 55 25.24 -16.46 -8.75
N SER A 56 26.07 -16.59 -7.70
CA SER A 56 25.67 -16.28 -6.33
C SER A 56 25.42 -14.78 -6.12
N ALA A 57 26.33 -13.92 -6.63
CA ALA A 57 26.17 -12.47 -6.56
C ALA A 57 24.92 -12.00 -7.34
N LEU A 58 24.69 -12.56 -8.53
CA LEU A 58 23.49 -12.27 -9.30
C LEU A 58 22.22 -12.68 -8.54
N ARG A 59 22.21 -13.85 -7.92
CA ARG A 59 21.04 -14.34 -7.18
C ARG A 59 20.72 -13.46 -5.97
N GLU A 60 21.71 -12.98 -5.24
CA GLU A 60 21.50 -12.01 -4.15
C GLU A 60 21.02 -10.66 -4.67
N ALA A 61 21.54 -10.19 -5.82
CA ALA A 61 21.04 -8.98 -6.46
C ALA A 61 19.56 -9.12 -6.87
N LEU A 62 19.17 -10.24 -7.49
CA LEU A 62 17.78 -10.51 -7.86
C LEU A 62 16.86 -10.58 -6.64
N ARG A 63 17.29 -11.21 -5.54
CA ARG A 63 16.52 -11.19 -4.27
C ARG A 63 16.33 -9.78 -3.72
N THR A 64 17.37 -8.95 -3.75
CA THR A 64 17.25 -7.55 -3.32
C THR A 64 16.27 -6.77 -4.17
N LEU A 65 16.27 -7.00 -5.49
CA LEU A 65 15.31 -6.40 -6.41
C LEU A 65 13.90 -6.93 -6.22
N GLU A 66 13.73 -8.21 -5.89
CA GLU A 66 12.43 -8.81 -5.55
C GLU A 66 11.85 -8.20 -4.26
N ILE A 67 12.66 -8.13 -3.19
CA ILE A 67 12.26 -7.51 -1.91
C ILE A 67 11.85 -6.03 -2.11
N SER A 68 12.56 -5.31 -2.99
CA SER A 68 12.21 -3.92 -3.31
C SER A 68 11.10 -3.79 -4.36
N GLY A 69 10.52 -4.89 -4.81
CA GLY A 69 9.39 -4.90 -5.73
C GLY A 69 9.71 -4.49 -7.17
N VAL A 70 10.99 -4.46 -7.55
CA VAL A 70 11.42 -4.14 -8.92
C VAL A 70 11.24 -5.32 -9.86
N ILE A 71 11.41 -6.54 -9.34
CA ILE A 71 11.19 -7.78 -10.08
C ILE A 71 10.28 -8.73 -9.30
N GLU A 72 9.74 -9.71 -10.00
CA GLU A 72 9.01 -10.87 -9.46
C GLU A 72 9.71 -12.16 -9.90
N LEU A 73 9.97 -13.08 -8.95
CA LEU A 73 10.53 -14.40 -9.24
C LEU A 73 9.38 -15.41 -9.38
N ARG A 74 9.10 -15.85 -10.60
CA ARG A 74 8.07 -16.87 -10.89
C ARG A 74 8.69 -18.26 -10.94
N LYS A 75 8.05 -19.25 -10.29
CA LYS A 75 8.48 -20.65 -10.29
C LYS A 75 7.92 -21.42 -11.49
N GLY A 76 8.53 -22.54 -11.83
CA GLY A 76 8.05 -23.48 -12.83
C GLY A 76 8.74 -23.40 -14.20
N ARG A 77 8.24 -24.19 -15.18
CA ARG A 77 8.85 -24.34 -16.52
C ARG A 77 8.96 -23.01 -17.27
N ASN A 78 7.96 -22.14 -17.11
CA ASN A 78 7.93 -20.79 -17.70
C ASN A 78 8.33 -19.72 -16.67
N GLY A 79 8.95 -20.11 -15.57
CA GLY A 79 9.41 -19.22 -14.51
C GLY A 79 10.61 -18.36 -14.91
N GLY A 80 11.09 -17.56 -13.97
CA GLY A 80 12.21 -16.64 -14.16
C GLY A 80 11.99 -15.34 -13.41
N ALA A 81 12.89 -14.38 -13.59
CA ALA A 81 12.75 -13.05 -13.07
C ALA A 81 12.05 -12.15 -14.10
N PHE A 82 11.00 -11.46 -13.69
CA PHE A 82 10.22 -10.55 -14.52
C PHE A 82 10.25 -9.15 -13.92
N ILE A 83 10.39 -8.14 -14.76
CA ILE A 83 10.28 -6.74 -14.34
C ILE A 83 8.82 -6.45 -13.96
N THR A 84 8.60 -5.84 -12.81
CA THR A 84 7.25 -5.46 -12.34
C THR A 84 6.89 -4.04 -12.78
N GLN A 85 5.60 -3.70 -12.69
CA GLN A 85 5.13 -2.30 -12.80
C GLN A 85 5.30 -1.50 -11.49
N GLY A 86 6.05 -2.05 -10.54
CA GLY A 86 6.13 -1.62 -9.16
C GLY A 86 5.29 -2.54 -8.26
N ASN A 87 5.87 -3.04 -7.21
CA ASN A 87 5.16 -3.87 -6.23
C ASN A 87 4.67 -2.99 -5.08
N LEU A 88 3.41 -2.59 -5.17
CA LEU A 88 2.77 -1.78 -4.15
C LEU A 88 2.71 -2.50 -2.80
N GLU A 89 2.62 -3.83 -2.79
CA GLU A 89 2.62 -4.64 -1.57
C GLU A 89 3.95 -4.52 -0.82
N ALA A 90 5.09 -4.54 -1.55
CA ALA A 90 6.40 -4.32 -0.95
C ALA A 90 6.53 -2.91 -0.34
N VAL A 91 6.00 -1.88 -1.01
CA VAL A 91 5.98 -0.51 -0.49
C VAL A 91 5.11 -0.43 0.77
N THR A 92 3.93 -1.02 0.73
CA THR A 92 2.99 -1.07 1.86
C THR A 92 3.59 -1.84 3.05
N ALA A 93 4.27 -2.96 2.80
CA ALA A 93 4.94 -3.73 3.86
C ALA A 93 6.04 -2.90 4.54
N ASN A 94 6.91 -2.25 3.79
CA ASN A 94 7.95 -1.38 4.33
C ASN A 94 7.36 -0.19 5.11
N PHE A 95 6.27 0.39 4.63
CA PHE A 95 5.60 1.49 5.33
C PHE A 95 4.94 1.00 6.62
N ARG A 96 4.35 -0.20 6.62
CA ARG A 96 3.82 -0.87 7.82
C ARG A 96 4.93 -1.14 8.84
N ASP A 97 6.09 -1.59 8.39
CA ASP A 97 7.26 -1.80 9.27
C ASP A 97 7.71 -0.48 9.91
N LEU A 98 7.74 0.62 9.15
CA LEU A 98 8.00 1.95 9.69
C LEU A 98 7.00 2.37 10.77
N LEU A 99 5.71 2.06 10.61
CA LEU A 99 4.69 2.30 11.65
C LEU A 99 4.88 1.41 12.87
N THR A 100 5.31 0.15 12.65
CA THR A 100 5.47 -0.84 13.74
C THR A 100 6.75 -0.60 14.55
N PHE A 101 7.85 -0.32 13.88
CA PHE A 101 9.19 -0.18 14.48
C PHE A 101 9.65 1.28 14.56
N GLY A 102 9.02 2.19 13.81
CA GLY A 102 9.27 3.62 13.84
C GLY A 102 8.42 4.32 14.90
N ASN A 103 8.72 5.59 15.14
CA ASN A 103 7.99 6.44 16.08
C ASN A 103 6.77 7.15 15.43
N LEU A 104 6.21 6.60 14.34
CA LEU A 104 5.04 7.19 13.69
C LEU A 104 3.78 6.93 14.54
N LYS A 105 3.07 8.00 14.85
CA LYS A 105 1.84 7.95 15.64
C LYS A 105 0.63 7.78 14.73
N PHE A 106 -0.40 7.13 15.26
CA PHE A 106 -1.68 7.00 14.55
C PHE A 106 -2.24 8.35 14.11
N GLU A 107 -2.11 9.37 14.95
CA GLU A 107 -2.60 10.73 14.70
C GLU A 107 -1.93 11.36 13.48
N GLU A 108 -0.61 11.19 13.33
CA GLU A 108 0.16 11.70 12.19
C GLU A 108 -0.27 11.04 10.89
N LEU A 109 -0.52 9.72 10.95
CA LEU A 109 -1.05 8.96 9.81
C LEU A 109 -2.48 9.39 9.45
N ALA A 110 -3.34 9.57 10.47
CA ALA A 110 -4.73 9.99 10.29
C ALA A 110 -4.81 11.40 9.70
N GLU A 111 -3.94 12.32 10.16
CA GLU A 111 -3.83 13.67 9.62
C GLU A 111 -3.40 13.66 8.15
N ALA A 112 -2.31 12.97 7.82
CA ALA A 112 -1.82 12.87 6.44
C ALA A 112 -2.86 12.24 5.50
N ARG A 113 -3.57 11.20 5.98
CA ARG A 113 -4.66 10.56 5.22
C ARG A 113 -5.81 11.53 4.98
N THR A 114 -6.14 12.38 5.94
CA THR A 114 -7.20 13.38 5.82
C THR A 114 -6.87 14.41 4.73
N TRP A 115 -5.67 14.96 4.73
CA TRP A 115 -5.22 15.89 3.68
C TRP A 115 -5.20 15.25 2.30
N LEU A 116 -4.69 14.01 2.21
CA LEU A 116 -4.70 13.28 0.94
C LEU A 116 -6.12 13.04 0.43
N ALA A 117 -7.06 12.68 1.32
CA ALA A 117 -8.45 12.45 0.96
C ALA A 117 -9.14 13.74 0.43
N GLU A 118 -8.84 14.89 1.02
CA GLU A 118 -9.34 16.18 0.54
C GLU A 118 -8.89 16.45 -0.90
N ILE A 119 -7.59 16.27 -1.19
CA ILE A 119 -7.06 16.43 -2.54
C ILE A 119 -7.73 15.43 -3.50
N VAL A 120 -7.84 14.18 -3.10
CA VAL A 120 -8.42 13.10 -3.92
C VAL A 120 -9.87 13.41 -4.29
N VAL A 121 -10.69 13.84 -3.32
CA VAL A 121 -12.11 14.19 -3.59
C VAL A 121 -12.22 15.35 -4.57
N ARG A 122 -11.44 16.42 -4.38
CA ARG A 122 -11.43 17.58 -5.27
C ARG A 122 -11.09 17.17 -6.70
N VAL A 123 -10.01 16.40 -6.88
CA VAL A 123 -9.58 15.94 -8.20
C VAL A 123 -10.57 14.93 -8.81
N ALA A 124 -11.12 14.01 -8.00
CA ALA A 124 -12.14 13.07 -8.47
C ALA A 124 -13.42 13.80 -8.88
N CYS A 125 -13.82 14.85 -8.15
CA CYS A 125 -14.98 15.69 -8.50
C CYS A 125 -14.85 16.31 -9.90
N GLU A 126 -13.63 16.65 -10.32
CA GLU A 126 -13.37 17.19 -11.65
C GLU A 126 -13.30 16.09 -12.74
N ARG A 127 -12.74 14.91 -12.42
CA ARG A 127 -12.26 13.95 -13.42
C ARG A 127 -13.07 12.65 -13.49
N ALA A 128 -13.82 12.31 -12.46
CA ALA A 128 -14.59 11.07 -12.42
C ALA A 128 -15.52 10.96 -13.63
N THR A 129 -15.56 9.80 -14.25
CA THR A 129 -16.57 9.47 -15.26
C THR A 129 -17.82 8.88 -14.61
N ASP A 130 -18.89 8.72 -15.38
CA ASP A 130 -20.10 8.09 -14.87
C ASP A 130 -19.84 6.64 -14.45
N GLU A 131 -18.97 5.91 -15.17
CA GLU A 131 -18.56 4.55 -14.82
C GLU A 131 -17.81 4.49 -13.48
N ASP A 132 -16.97 5.50 -13.19
CA ASP A 132 -16.29 5.58 -11.89
C ASP A 132 -17.30 5.79 -10.75
N LEU A 133 -18.32 6.64 -10.98
CA LEU A 133 -19.36 6.94 -9.99
C LEU A 133 -20.31 5.75 -9.80
N ASP A 134 -20.63 5.04 -10.87
CA ASP A 134 -21.42 3.80 -10.82
C ASP A 134 -20.68 2.71 -10.03
N ALA A 135 -19.37 2.58 -10.21
CA ALA A 135 -18.54 1.64 -9.43
C ALA A 135 -18.57 1.97 -7.92
N LEU A 136 -18.56 3.25 -7.56
CA LEU A 136 -18.72 3.69 -6.17
C LEU A 136 -20.11 3.33 -5.62
N GLU A 137 -21.17 3.51 -6.40
CA GLU A 137 -22.54 3.15 -6.01
C GLU A 137 -22.68 1.64 -5.79
N VAL A 138 -22.16 0.82 -6.70
CA VAL A 138 -22.14 -0.65 -6.57
C VAL A 138 -21.43 -1.07 -5.28
N ASN A 139 -20.29 -0.46 -4.97
CA ASN A 139 -19.57 -0.73 -3.73
C ASN A 139 -20.40 -0.39 -2.48
N VAL A 140 -21.10 0.73 -2.47
CA VAL A 140 -21.97 1.12 -1.33
C VAL A 140 -23.14 0.16 -1.18
N LEU A 141 -23.81 -0.22 -2.27
CA LEU A 141 -24.93 -1.18 -2.26
C LEU A 141 -24.49 -2.55 -1.71
N GLU A 142 -23.31 -3.03 -2.12
CA GLU A 142 -22.77 -4.29 -1.62
C GLU A 142 -22.41 -4.20 -0.13
N ALA A 143 -21.84 -3.08 0.33
CA ALA A 143 -21.56 -2.85 1.74
C ALA A 143 -22.84 -2.83 2.60
N GLU A 144 -23.93 -2.22 2.11
CA GLU A 144 -25.25 -2.23 2.76
C GLU A 144 -25.83 -3.65 2.84
N ARG A 145 -25.70 -4.43 1.76
CA ARG A 145 -26.12 -5.82 1.72
C ARG A 145 -25.36 -6.67 2.77
N MET A 146 -24.05 -6.54 2.82
CA MET A 146 -23.22 -7.25 3.80
C MET A 146 -23.56 -6.86 5.24
N LEU A 147 -23.83 -5.59 5.49
CA LEU A 147 -24.29 -5.13 6.80
C LEU A 147 -25.63 -5.74 7.20
N ALA A 148 -26.59 -5.80 6.27
CA ALA A 148 -27.91 -6.41 6.50
C ALA A 148 -27.81 -7.93 6.74
N GLU A 149 -26.84 -8.60 6.11
CA GLU A 149 -26.57 -10.03 6.29
C GLU A 149 -25.72 -10.33 7.55
N GLY A 150 -25.27 -9.32 8.29
CA GLY A 150 -24.40 -9.48 9.46
C GLY A 150 -22.94 -9.86 9.13
N ARG A 151 -22.51 -9.68 7.89
CA ARG A 151 -21.16 -9.99 7.36
C ARG A 151 -20.21 -8.81 7.57
N HIS A 152 -20.00 -8.44 8.82
CA HIS A 152 -19.27 -7.23 9.18
C HIS A 152 -17.79 -7.26 8.77
N ALA A 153 -17.13 -8.42 8.90
CA ALA A 153 -15.71 -8.55 8.54
C ALA A 153 -15.45 -8.31 7.04
N GLU A 154 -16.33 -8.77 6.17
CA GLU A 154 -16.21 -8.61 4.73
C GLU A 154 -16.51 -7.17 4.27
N LYS A 155 -17.30 -6.43 5.06
CA LYS A 155 -17.58 -5.01 4.83
C LYS A 155 -16.31 -4.14 4.95
N ILE A 156 -15.30 -4.55 5.74
CA ILE A 156 -14.04 -3.81 5.89
C ILE A 156 -13.35 -3.66 4.54
N ASP A 157 -13.25 -4.74 3.80
CA ASP A 157 -12.61 -4.76 2.47
C ASP A 157 -13.32 -3.81 1.51
N LEU A 158 -14.67 -3.75 1.57
CA LEU A 158 -15.46 -2.81 0.79
C LEU A 158 -15.24 -1.35 1.22
N ASN A 159 -15.03 -1.12 2.51
CA ASN A 159 -14.69 0.22 3.00
C ASN A 159 -13.35 0.72 2.44
N ILE A 160 -12.36 -0.16 2.40
CA ILE A 160 -11.04 0.13 1.81
C ILE A 160 -11.18 0.34 0.31
N GLU A 161 -11.92 -0.56 -0.37
CA GLU A 161 -12.11 -0.47 -1.81
C GLU A 161 -12.86 0.79 -2.22
N PHE A 162 -13.77 1.32 -1.41
CA PHE A 162 -14.42 2.62 -1.67
C PHE A 162 -13.39 3.75 -1.83
N HIS A 163 -12.40 3.83 -0.94
CA HIS A 163 -11.34 4.85 -1.03
C HIS A 163 -10.44 4.62 -2.24
N ASN A 164 -10.16 3.37 -2.60
CA ASN A 164 -9.38 3.01 -3.77
C ASN A 164 -10.11 3.37 -5.07
N LEU A 165 -11.42 3.11 -5.16
CA LEU A 165 -12.27 3.52 -6.28
C LEU A 165 -12.26 5.04 -6.46
N LEU A 166 -12.45 5.77 -5.37
CA LEU A 166 -12.42 7.23 -5.38
C LEU A 166 -11.06 7.78 -5.85
N ALA A 167 -9.96 7.16 -5.39
CA ALA A 167 -8.64 7.54 -5.81
C ALA A 167 -8.36 7.23 -7.29
N ARG A 168 -8.85 6.10 -7.81
CA ARG A 168 -8.77 5.77 -9.25
C ARG A 168 -9.52 6.77 -10.11
N ALA A 169 -10.66 7.28 -9.64
CA ALA A 169 -11.45 8.31 -10.31
C ALA A 169 -10.68 9.64 -10.49
N THR A 170 -9.57 9.85 -9.77
CA THR A 170 -8.67 11.00 -10.01
C THR A 170 -7.89 10.90 -11.32
N ARG A 171 -7.83 9.73 -11.96
CA ARG A 171 -6.98 9.45 -13.13
C ARG A 171 -5.49 9.75 -12.88
N ASN A 172 -5.06 9.76 -11.63
CA ASN A 172 -3.67 9.95 -11.22
C ASN A 172 -3.17 8.70 -10.48
N PRO A 173 -2.31 7.87 -11.11
CA PRO A 173 -1.84 6.62 -10.51
C PRO A 173 -1.02 6.83 -9.23
N VAL A 174 -0.36 7.99 -9.08
CA VAL A 174 0.41 8.32 -7.87
C VAL A 174 -0.53 8.58 -6.69
N LEU A 175 -1.63 9.32 -6.89
CA LEU A 175 -2.65 9.50 -5.84
C LEU A 175 -3.30 8.17 -5.47
N ALA A 176 -3.66 7.35 -6.47
CA ALA A 176 -4.25 6.03 -6.25
C ALA A 176 -3.31 5.11 -5.45
N MET A 177 -2.02 5.10 -5.78
CA MET A 177 -1.00 4.35 -5.04
C MET A 177 -0.89 4.79 -3.58
N ASN A 178 -0.81 6.11 -3.32
CA ASN A 178 -0.70 6.62 -1.96
C ASN A 178 -1.94 6.30 -1.11
N VAL A 179 -3.15 6.46 -1.68
CA VAL A 179 -4.40 6.09 -0.99
C VAL A 179 -4.41 4.61 -0.65
N ARG A 180 -4.08 3.74 -1.60
CA ARG A 180 -4.03 2.29 -1.37
C ARG A 180 -3.06 1.94 -0.25
N THR A 181 -1.81 2.46 -0.31
CA THR A 181 -0.81 2.20 0.73
C THR A 181 -1.30 2.63 2.12
N MET A 182 -1.88 3.83 2.24
CA MET A 182 -2.44 4.31 3.51
C MET A 182 -3.65 3.48 3.95
N SER A 183 -4.52 3.07 3.03
CA SER A 183 -5.68 2.24 3.33
C SER A 183 -5.28 0.87 3.84
N ASP A 184 -4.29 0.22 3.24
CA ASP A 184 -3.78 -1.09 3.65
C ASP A 184 -3.14 -1.03 5.06
N VAL A 185 -2.44 0.07 5.38
CA VAL A 185 -1.91 0.28 6.73
C VAL A 185 -3.04 0.50 7.74
N MET A 186 -4.04 1.32 7.39
CA MET A 186 -5.20 1.58 8.25
C MET A 186 -6.07 0.34 8.48
N HIS A 187 -6.11 -0.58 7.50
CA HIS A 187 -6.78 -1.88 7.65
C HIS A 187 -6.26 -2.66 8.87
N GLY A 188 -4.95 -2.70 9.07
CA GLY A 188 -4.34 -3.34 10.24
C GLY A 188 -4.77 -2.75 11.60
N PHE A 189 -5.28 -1.51 11.62
CA PHE A 189 -5.92 -0.92 12.81
C PHE A 189 -7.40 -1.31 12.89
N ALA A 190 -8.12 -1.36 11.76
CA ALA A 190 -9.54 -1.69 11.69
C ALA A 190 -9.84 -3.13 12.14
N ASP A 191 -9.03 -4.10 11.76
CA ASP A 191 -9.17 -5.53 12.12
C ASP A 191 -9.23 -5.82 13.63
N ARG A 192 -8.85 -4.85 14.46
CA ARG A 192 -8.81 -4.99 15.91
C ARG A 192 -10.09 -4.55 16.60
N TYR A 193 -11.00 -3.90 15.90
CA TYR A 193 -12.14 -3.23 16.46
C TYR A 193 -13.45 -3.78 15.90
N ASP A 194 -14.45 -3.93 16.80
CA ASP A 194 -15.77 -4.47 16.45
C ASP A 194 -16.47 -3.55 15.43
N GLU A 195 -16.65 -4.04 14.21
CA GLU A 195 -17.16 -3.29 13.06
C GLU A 195 -18.67 -3.38 12.88
N ARG A 196 -19.43 -3.68 13.93
CA ARG A 196 -20.89 -3.70 13.89
C ARG A 196 -21.52 -2.32 13.60
N THR A 197 -20.70 -1.29 13.46
CA THR A 197 -21.16 0.06 13.23
C THR A 197 -21.27 0.38 11.75
N ASP A 198 -22.38 1.02 11.40
CA ASP A 198 -22.63 1.60 10.09
C ASP A 198 -21.83 2.91 9.93
N PHE A 199 -20.49 2.78 9.87
CA PHE A 199 -19.67 3.95 9.63
C PHE A 199 -19.76 4.39 8.17
N GLY A 200 -20.59 5.39 7.94
CA GLY A 200 -20.48 6.25 6.78
C GLY A 200 -21.20 5.82 5.51
N LEU A 201 -22.07 4.79 5.50
CA LEU A 201 -22.82 4.43 4.30
C LEU A 201 -23.75 5.55 3.82
N PRO A 202 -24.54 6.21 4.70
CA PRO A 202 -25.36 7.35 4.27
C PRO A 202 -24.55 8.52 3.73
N GLU A 203 -23.40 8.81 4.35
CA GLU A 203 -22.49 9.86 3.91
C GLU A 203 -21.86 9.55 2.55
N ARG A 204 -21.51 8.29 2.29
CA ARG A 204 -20.99 7.86 0.98
C ARG A 204 -22.01 8.07 -0.13
N ARG A 205 -23.28 7.79 0.12
CA ARG A 205 -24.35 8.11 -0.83
C ARG A 205 -24.43 9.62 -1.11
N ARG A 206 -24.33 10.46 -0.06
CA ARG A 206 -24.32 11.92 -0.23
C ARG A 206 -23.06 12.41 -0.94
N LEU A 207 -21.89 11.79 -0.65
CA LEU A 207 -20.65 12.06 -1.35
C LEU A 207 -20.78 11.75 -2.86
N ILE A 208 -21.31 10.59 -3.24
CA ILE A 208 -21.50 10.22 -4.65
C ILE A 208 -22.44 11.20 -5.33
N ALA A 209 -23.54 11.57 -4.67
CA ALA A 209 -24.46 12.58 -5.20
C ALA A 209 -23.78 13.95 -5.41
N ALA A 210 -22.90 14.36 -4.49
CA ALA A 210 -22.13 15.59 -4.63
C ALA A 210 -21.09 15.50 -5.78
N LEU A 211 -20.43 14.34 -5.95
CA LEU A 211 -19.52 14.09 -7.08
C LEU A 211 -20.25 14.15 -8.43
N ARG A 212 -21.45 13.57 -8.54
CA ARG A 212 -22.28 13.68 -9.75
C ARG A 212 -22.68 15.13 -10.03
N ALA A 213 -22.96 15.92 -9.00
CA ALA A 213 -23.27 17.34 -9.11
C ALA A 213 -22.04 18.23 -9.33
N ARG A 214 -20.82 17.66 -9.32
CA ARG A 214 -19.54 18.40 -9.38
C ARG A 214 -19.37 19.41 -8.24
N ASP A 215 -20.04 19.19 -7.10
CA ASP A 215 -19.97 19.99 -5.89
C ASP A 215 -18.82 19.49 -5.00
N SER A 216 -17.61 19.99 -5.26
CA SER A 216 -16.40 19.53 -4.58
C SER A 216 -16.37 19.90 -3.09
N GLU A 217 -17.00 21.03 -2.69
CA GLU A 217 -17.04 21.43 -1.29
C GLU A 217 -17.95 20.51 -0.46
N ARG A 218 -19.14 20.20 -1.01
CA ARG A 218 -20.04 19.24 -0.37
C ARG A 218 -19.44 17.85 -0.34
N ALA A 219 -18.86 17.39 -1.45
CA ALA A 219 -18.19 16.08 -1.52
C ALA A 219 -17.07 15.96 -0.46
N THR A 220 -16.24 16.99 -0.33
CA THR A 220 -15.18 17.05 0.66
C THR A 220 -15.73 16.96 2.09
N ARG A 221 -16.74 17.76 2.42
CA ARG A 221 -17.37 17.74 3.76
C ARG A 221 -17.91 16.37 4.13
N GLU A 222 -18.63 15.71 3.23
CA GLU A 222 -19.21 14.36 3.48
C GLU A 222 -18.12 13.32 3.76
N LEU A 223 -17.02 13.33 3.01
CA LEU A 223 -15.92 12.38 3.24
C LEU A 223 -15.16 12.68 4.53
N LEU A 224 -14.77 13.93 4.76
CA LEU A 224 -13.98 14.31 5.92
C LEU A 224 -14.73 14.12 7.24
N ASP A 225 -16.05 14.32 7.25
CA ASP A 225 -16.89 14.06 8.42
C ASP A 225 -16.85 12.57 8.83
N VAL A 226 -17.04 11.67 7.87
CA VAL A 226 -16.91 10.22 8.12
C VAL A 226 -15.53 9.86 8.61
N MET A 227 -14.48 10.35 7.94
CA MET A 227 -13.11 10.04 8.30
C MET A 227 -12.76 10.54 9.70
N SER A 228 -13.18 11.75 10.07
CA SER A 228 -12.92 12.32 11.40
C SER A 228 -13.60 11.53 12.50
N ARG A 229 -14.83 11.07 12.29
CA ARG A 229 -15.56 10.20 13.24
C ARG A 229 -14.86 8.86 13.39
N TRP A 230 -14.45 8.23 12.29
CA TRP A 230 -13.74 6.97 12.32
C TRP A 230 -12.38 7.09 12.99
N HIS A 231 -11.57 8.12 12.67
CA HIS A 231 -10.27 8.36 13.32
C HIS A 231 -10.44 8.55 14.83
N ARG A 232 -11.43 9.33 15.27
CA ARG A 232 -11.74 9.52 16.68
C ARG A 232 -12.12 8.22 17.39
N TYR A 233 -12.93 7.40 16.72
CA TYR A 233 -13.31 6.10 17.25
C TYR A 233 -12.09 5.20 17.46
N ILE A 234 -11.26 5.02 16.45
CA ILE A 234 -10.02 4.22 16.55
C ILE A 234 -9.09 4.77 17.62
N TYR A 235 -8.88 6.08 17.65
CA TYR A 235 -8.04 6.72 18.67
C TYR A 235 -8.54 6.44 20.10
N THR A 236 -9.83 6.55 20.33
CA THR A 236 -10.44 6.23 21.64
C THR A 236 -10.20 4.76 22.02
N MET A 237 -10.31 3.85 21.06
CA MET A 237 -10.05 2.42 21.29
C MET A 237 -8.56 2.14 21.57
N LEU A 238 -7.66 2.83 20.87
CA LEU A 238 -6.21 2.72 21.11
C LEU A 238 -5.84 3.18 22.53
N LEU A 239 -6.45 4.25 23.03
CA LEU A 239 -6.23 4.74 24.39
C LEU A 239 -6.82 3.81 25.46
N ALA A 240 -7.91 3.13 25.18
CA ALA A 240 -8.56 2.19 26.11
C ALA A 240 -7.87 0.82 26.16
N ALA A 241 -7.10 0.46 25.13
CA ALA A 241 -6.38 -0.81 25.08
C ALA A 241 -5.13 -0.75 25.99
N PRO A 242 -4.84 -1.79 26.81
CA PRO A 242 -3.57 -1.84 27.51
C PRO A 242 -2.43 -1.87 26.49
N PRO A 243 -1.23 -1.34 26.84
CA PRO A 243 -0.09 -1.31 25.93
C PRO A 243 0.33 -2.75 25.58
N ARG A 244 -0.29 -3.30 24.58
CA ARG A 244 0.11 -4.55 23.95
C ARG A 244 0.80 -4.20 22.64
N GLU A 245 1.98 -4.77 22.50
CA GLU A 245 2.81 -4.79 21.29
C GLU A 245 1.97 -4.62 20.02
N ILE A 246 2.29 -3.62 19.23
CA ILE A 246 1.70 -3.36 17.90
C ILE A 246 2.25 -4.43 16.96
N GLY A 247 1.90 -5.68 17.20
CA GLY A 247 2.14 -6.79 16.28
C GLY A 247 1.03 -6.80 15.23
N LEU A 248 1.29 -6.25 14.06
CA LEU A 248 0.44 -6.40 12.89
C LEU A 248 0.47 -7.88 12.47
N LYS A 249 -0.71 -8.53 12.45
CA LYS A 249 -0.79 -9.89 11.88
C LYS A 249 -0.31 -9.85 10.44
N ALA A 250 0.64 -10.73 10.12
CA ALA A 250 1.03 -10.96 8.74
C ALA A 250 -0.22 -11.27 7.89
N ALA A 251 -0.34 -10.61 6.75
CA ALA A 251 -1.39 -10.90 5.79
C ALA A 251 -1.41 -12.42 5.52
N ARG A 252 -2.59 -13.01 5.59
CA ARG A 252 -2.78 -14.40 5.16
C ARG A 252 -2.46 -14.48 3.67
N ALA A 253 -1.51 -15.34 3.33
CA ALA A 253 -1.18 -15.76 1.98
C ALA A 253 -2.35 -16.46 1.31
#